data_36d2ec83c16397fb18306c0e529d17e4
#
_entry.id   36d2ec83c16397fb18306c0e529d17e4
#
_cell.length_a   1.000
_cell.length_b   1.000
_cell.length_c   1.000
_cell.angle_alpha   90.00
_cell.angle_beta   90.00
_cell.angle_gamma   90.00
#
_symmetry.space_group_name_H-M   'P 1'
#
loop_
_entity.id
_entity.type
_entity.pdbx_description
1 polymer ?
#
loop_
_entity_poly.entity_id
_entity_poly.type
_entity_poly.pdbx_seq_one_letter_code
_entity_poly.pdbx_strand_id
1 'polypeptide(L)'
;MMVLNGCRRAHGAGYRHGNRNGCLKKTRENVLNEIEKWTGDLEMSPVFWLNGLAGTGRSTIAQTVVECLFTDGRLGASFFCSRGVEDRSDLQLIFPTLAFQLAQMYPHFRTSLIPLLQSNPDVVHESLQDQMQRLLIQPLLSADISTLIVIDVLDECKDEDPEESAILLVLGKLVPEIPKVRFFVTSRPEAHISSGFRGSLLKDSTLVFILHEVEPRIIDNDIRHFFKLELSRLPHRGCSVDHWPTDEHLDSLCRRAAGFFVYAVATVNFLKHKFKRPSDRLDVIVKYPGNTAHEGKAELKSYNSLDSLYTSILQEAFLKNDAEDDTMVRSVLSAVVLAVNPLSPSAVAKLMGFECDVVVISLLESIQSILALRDDVDHSAHPFHKPFPDFIRL
;
A
#
# COMPACT_ATOMS: atom_id res chain seq x y z
N MET A 1 14.21 27.00 -9.76
CA MET A 1 13.77 25.69 -10.32
C MET A 1 14.93 24.74 -10.58
N MET A 2 16.05 25.14 -11.20
CA MET A 2 17.20 24.22 -11.43
C MET A 2 17.73 23.57 -10.14
N VAL A 3 17.90 24.33 -9.05
CA VAL A 3 18.41 23.82 -7.76
C VAL A 3 17.51 22.75 -7.19
N LEU A 4 16.19 22.97 -7.19
CA LEU A 4 15.21 21.99 -6.71
C LEU A 4 15.18 20.70 -7.55
N ASN A 5 15.37 20.80 -8.86
CA ASN A 5 15.39 19.64 -9.74
C ASN A 5 16.64 18.77 -9.57
N GLY A 6 17.75 19.34 -9.11
CA GLY A 6 19.00 18.64 -8.81
C GLY A 6 19.03 17.97 -7.43
N CYS A 7 18.06 18.24 -6.54
CA CYS A 7 18.03 17.62 -5.21
C CYS A 7 17.71 16.13 -5.29
N ARG A 8 18.44 15.33 -4.53
CA ARG A 8 18.17 13.91 -4.32
C ARG A 8 16.78 13.74 -3.67
N ARG A 9 15.92 12.93 -4.27
CA ARG A 9 14.56 12.64 -3.79
C ARG A 9 14.06 11.32 -4.35
N ALA A 10 13.07 10.74 -3.69
CA ALA A 10 12.42 9.54 -4.18
C ALA A 10 11.47 9.84 -5.35
N HIS A 11 11.79 9.29 -6.52
CA HIS A 11 10.93 9.41 -7.68
C HIS A 11 9.68 8.54 -7.54
N GLY A 12 8.51 9.08 -7.92
CA GLY A 12 7.24 8.34 -7.85
C GLY A 12 6.69 8.09 -6.44
N ALA A 13 7.29 8.67 -5.39
CA ALA A 13 6.78 8.55 -4.03
C ALA A 13 5.53 9.40 -3.76
N GLY A 14 5.28 10.45 -4.53
CA GLY A 14 4.09 11.30 -4.39
C GLY A 14 2.82 10.61 -4.88
N TYR A 15 1.66 11.11 -4.43
CA TYR A 15 0.35 10.50 -4.71
C TYR A 15 -0.03 10.45 -6.19
N ARG A 16 0.47 11.37 -7.02
CA ARG A 16 0.19 11.41 -8.47
C ARG A 16 0.90 10.31 -9.25
N HIS A 17 1.84 9.63 -8.63
CA HIS A 17 2.62 8.60 -9.27
C HIS A 17 2.14 7.21 -8.82
N GLY A 18 1.91 6.34 -9.77
CA GLY A 18 1.43 4.98 -9.55
C GLY A 18 -0.09 4.86 -9.71
N ASN A 19 -0.50 3.69 -10.20
CA ASN A 19 -1.91 3.37 -10.46
C ASN A 19 -2.60 2.88 -9.17
N ARG A 20 -2.67 3.75 -8.13
CA ARG A 20 -3.30 3.41 -6.85
C ARG A 20 -4.77 3.81 -6.92
N ASN A 21 -5.63 2.88 -6.53
CA ASN A 21 -7.06 3.14 -6.43
C ASN A 21 -7.40 3.56 -5.00
N GLY A 22 -8.25 4.57 -4.87
CA GLY A 22 -8.90 4.94 -3.61
C GLY A 22 -9.97 3.93 -3.19
N CYS A 23 -10.61 4.18 -2.06
CA CYS A 23 -11.72 3.38 -1.55
C CYS A 23 -12.90 3.41 -2.51
N LEU A 24 -13.55 2.27 -2.66
CA LEU A 24 -14.82 2.21 -3.35
C LEU A 24 -15.85 3.09 -2.60
N LYS A 25 -16.66 3.84 -3.35
CA LYS A 25 -17.73 4.65 -2.74
C LYS A 25 -18.59 3.79 -1.83
N LYS A 26 -18.95 4.31 -0.68
CA LYS A 26 -19.72 3.64 0.39
C LYS A 26 -18.98 2.50 1.10
N THR A 27 -17.64 2.48 1.04
CA THR A 27 -16.82 1.61 1.87
C THR A 27 -15.89 2.46 2.72
N ARG A 28 -15.49 1.96 3.88
CA ARG A 28 -14.58 2.63 4.82
C ARG A 28 -15.09 3.99 5.33
N GLU A 29 -16.40 4.26 5.26
CA GLU A 29 -16.99 5.55 5.65
C GLU A 29 -16.70 5.89 7.11
N ASN A 30 -16.68 4.91 8.02
CA ASN A 30 -16.38 5.16 9.42
C ASN A 30 -14.99 5.77 9.64
N VAL A 31 -13.94 5.16 9.07
CA VAL A 31 -12.56 5.67 9.22
C VAL A 31 -12.35 6.96 8.43
N LEU A 32 -12.94 7.08 7.24
CA LEU A 32 -12.84 8.31 6.46
C LEU A 32 -13.51 9.49 7.17
N ASN A 33 -14.65 9.28 7.80
CA ASN A 33 -15.33 10.30 8.62
C ASN A 33 -14.49 10.71 9.85
N GLU A 34 -13.82 9.77 10.52
CA GLU A 34 -12.92 10.11 11.63
C GLU A 34 -11.70 10.92 11.16
N ILE A 35 -11.14 10.56 9.99
CA ILE A 35 -10.04 11.33 9.39
C ILE A 35 -10.53 12.73 8.98
N GLU A 36 -11.72 12.85 8.40
CA GLU A 36 -12.31 14.14 8.03
C GLU A 36 -12.51 15.04 9.24
N LYS A 37 -13.10 14.53 10.33
CA LYS A 37 -13.22 15.26 11.60
C LYS A 37 -11.86 15.72 12.11
N TRP A 38 -10.88 14.80 12.15
CA TRP A 38 -9.52 15.13 12.57
C TRP A 38 -8.89 16.20 11.69
N THR A 39 -9.05 16.15 10.38
CA THR A 39 -8.50 17.16 9.47
C THR A 39 -9.19 18.52 9.60
N GLY A 40 -10.43 18.57 10.08
CA GLY A 40 -11.24 19.79 10.24
C GLY A 40 -11.03 20.52 11.56
N ASP A 41 -10.54 19.84 12.59
CA ASP A 41 -10.42 20.39 13.95
C ASP A 41 -8.95 20.56 14.35
N LEU A 42 -8.49 21.82 14.40
CA LEU A 42 -7.09 22.15 14.70
C LEU A 42 -6.70 21.92 16.17
N GLU A 43 -7.65 21.74 17.07
CA GLU A 43 -7.40 21.43 18.49
C GLU A 43 -7.07 19.94 18.70
N MET A 44 -7.37 19.08 17.74
CA MET A 44 -7.01 17.66 17.81
C MET A 44 -5.50 17.44 17.63
N SER A 45 -5.02 16.30 18.07
CA SER A 45 -3.60 15.88 17.97
C SER A 45 -3.02 16.12 16.56
N PRO A 46 -1.80 16.65 16.43
CA PRO A 46 -1.20 16.98 15.13
C PRO A 46 -0.85 15.76 14.28
N VAL A 47 -0.80 14.58 14.86
CA VAL A 47 -0.49 13.32 14.16
C VAL A 47 -1.70 12.39 14.21
N PHE A 48 -2.06 11.81 13.07
CA PHE A 48 -3.02 10.71 12.98
C PHE A 48 -2.29 9.45 12.53
N TRP A 49 -2.29 8.42 13.36
CA TRP A 49 -1.72 7.13 13.03
C TRP A 49 -2.79 6.11 12.67
N LEU A 50 -2.89 5.78 11.38
CA LEU A 50 -3.75 4.71 10.89
C LEU A 50 -3.00 3.38 10.98
N ASN A 51 -3.29 2.63 12.00
CA ASN A 51 -2.69 1.33 12.28
C ASN A 51 -3.57 0.21 11.70
N GLY A 52 -2.95 -0.77 11.04
CA GLY A 52 -3.69 -1.92 10.54
C GLY A 52 -2.79 -3.05 10.05
N LEU A 53 -3.32 -4.26 10.08
CA LEU A 53 -2.64 -5.45 9.57
C LEU A 53 -2.46 -5.39 8.05
N ALA A 54 -1.60 -6.25 7.50
CA ALA A 54 -1.46 -6.40 6.06
C ALA A 54 -2.80 -6.78 5.42
N GLY A 55 -3.13 -6.16 4.27
CA GLY A 55 -4.37 -6.47 3.56
C GLY A 55 -5.65 -5.83 4.10
N THR A 56 -5.58 -4.99 5.14
CA THR A 56 -6.73 -4.23 5.68
C THR A 56 -7.11 -3.00 4.86
N GLY A 57 -6.32 -2.62 3.85
CA GLY A 57 -6.64 -1.51 2.94
C GLY A 57 -6.08 -0.14 3.36
N ARG A 58 -5.05 -0.07 4.20
CA ARG A 58 -4.39 1.18 4.65
C ARG A 58 -4.04 2.12 3.50
N SER A 59 -3.29 1.62 2.51
CA SER A 59 -2.85 2.46 1.37
C SER A 59 -4.01 2.91 0.48
N THR A 60 -5.10 2.13 0.39
CA THR A 60 -6.33 2.53 -0.31
C THR A 60 -7.02 3.69 0.43
N ILE A 61 -7.05 3.63 1.77
CA ILE A 61 -7.55 4.73 2.60
C ILE A 61 -6.63 5.95 2.45
N ALA A 62 -5.31 5.78 2.55
CA ALA A 62 -4.35 6.86 2.37
C ALA A 62 -4.49 7.55 1.00
N GLN A 63 -4.68 6.77 -0.07
CA GLN A 63 -4.93 7.31 -1.41
C GLN A 63 -6.21 8.15 -1.45
N THR A 64 -7.31 7.65 -0.86
CA THR A 64 -8.57 8.42 -0.77
C THR A 64 -8.38 9.72 0.00
N VAL A 65 -7.71 9.67 1.14
CA VAL A 65 -7.42 10.86 1.97
C VAL A 65 -6.63 11.89 1.18
N VAL A 66 -5.58 11.46 0.50
CA VAL A 66 -4.73 12.35 -0.31
C VAL A 66 -5.52 12.99 -1.46
N GLU A 67 -6.37 12.23 -2.15
CA GLU A 67 -7.24 12.74 -3.22
C GLU A 67 -8.22 13.79 -2.73
N CYS A 68 -8.88 13.55 -1.58
CA CYS A 68 -9.77 14.51 -0.94
C CYS A 68 -9.01 15.78 -0.55
N LEU A 69 -7.89 15.63 0.18
CA LEU A 69 -7.08 16.76 0.64
C LEU A 69 -6.50 17.58 -0.52
N PHE A 70 -6.12 16.91 -1.61
CA PHE A 70 -5.65 17.62 -2.81
C PHE A 70 -6.77 18.42 -3.46
N THR A 71 -7.94 17.84 -3.59
CA THR A 71 -9.12 18.51 -4.17
C THR A 71 -9.53 19.75 -3.34
N ASP A 72 -9.39 19.64 -2.02
CA ASP A 72 -9.69 20.72 -1.06
C ASP A 72 -8.55 21.76 -0.94
N GLY A 73 -7.43 21.57 -1.63
CA GLY A 73 -6.25 22.45 -1.53
C GLY A 73 -5.50 22.38 -0.19
N ARG A 74 -5.70 21.32 0.59
CA ARG A 74 -5.16 21.14 1.95
C ARG A 74 -3.96 20.19 2.00
N LEU A 75 -3.68 19.44 0.93
CA LEU A 75 -2.53 18.56 0.83
C LEU A 75 -1.26 19.38 0.57
N GLY A 76 -0.28 19.29 1.46
CA GLY A 76 1.05 19.86 1.23
C GLY A 76 1.98 18.93 0.49
N ALA A 77 2.12 17.73 1.00
CA ALA A 77 3.00 16.73 0.43
C ALA A 77 2.57 15.30 0.80
N SER A 78 3.07 14.32 0.06
CA SER A 78 2.83 12.91 0.36
C SER A 78 4.04 12.04 0.02
N PHE A 79 4.26 11.01 0.82
CA PHE A 79 5.28 9.99 0.59
C PHE A 79 4.67 8.59 0.76
N PHE A 80 4.67 7.82 -0.31
CA PHE A 80 4.20 6.44 -0.33
C PHE A 80 5.40 5.50 -0.32
N CYS A 81 5.70 4.95 0.84
CA CYS A 81 6.80 4.00 1.01
C CYS A 81 6.56 2.73 0.18
N SER A 82 7.65 2.06 -0.20
CA SER A 82 7.57 0.79 -0.91
C SER A 82 8.87 0.02 -0.75
N ARG A 83 8.84 -1.09 -0.04
CA ARG A 83 10.01 -1.96 0.21
C ARG A 83 10.67 -2.47 -1.08
N GLY A 84 9.89 -2.68 -2.15
CA GLY A 84 10.37 -3.13 -3.46
C GLY A 84 10.93 -2.03 -4.37
N VAL A 85 11.09 -0.80 -3.88
CA VAL A 85 11.65 0.33 -4.65
C VAL A 85 12.66 1.04 -3.77
N GLU A 86 13.94 1.02 -4.16
CA GLU A 86 15.05 1.51 -3.36
C GLU A 86 14.83 2.93 -2.85
N ASP A 87 14.55 3.88 -3.74
CA ASP A 87 14.29 5.28 -3.37
C ASP A 87 13.11 5.44 -2.40
N ARG A 88 12.10 4.57 -2.49
CA ARG A 88 10.88 4.66 -1.70
C ARG A 88 10.93 3.86 -0.41
N SER A 89 12.01 3.13 -0.18
CA SER A 89 12.32 2.45 1.09
C SER A 89 13.41 3.16 1.90
N ASP A 90 14.04 4.19 1.34
CA ASP A 90 15.10 4.94 1.98
C ASP A 90 14.51 6.09 2.83
N LEU A 91 14.67 6.01 4.16
CA LEU A 91 14.23 7.05 5.10
C LEU A 91 14.87 8.41 4.80
N GLN A 92 16.12 8.42 4.32
CA GLN A 92 16.85 9.64 4.01
C GLN A 92 16.22 10.45 2.87
N LEU A 93 15.33 9.84 2.06
CA LEU A 93 14.66 10.51 0.96
C LEU A 93 13.27 11.05 1.31
N ILE A 94 12.74 10.77 2.51
CA ILE A 94 11.41 11.24 2.92
C ILE A 94 11.38 12.76 2.97
N PHE A 95 12.19 13.39 3.80
CA PHE A 95 12.15 14.84 4.00
C PHE A 95 12.55 15.66 2.76
N PRO A 96 13.59 15.29 2.00
CA PRO A 96 13.88 15.95 0.73
C PRO A 96 12.74 15.87 -0.29
N THR A 97 12.05 14.72 -0.36
CA THR A 97 10.90 14.54 -1.25
C THR A 97 9.70 15.38 -0.82
N LEU A 98 9.39 15.44 0.47
CA LEU A 98 8.33 16.28 1.03
C LEU A 98 8.64 17.77 0.81
N ALA A 99 9.88 18.22 1.07
CA ALA A 99 10.31 19.58 0.86
C ALA A 99 10.18 20.02 -0.60
N PHE A 100 10.54 19.12 -1.53
CA PHE A 100 10.38 19.38 -2.96
C PHE A 100 8.91 19.60 -3.34
N GLN A 101 7.99 18.78 -2.86
CA GLN A 101 6.55 18.91 -3.13
C GLN A 101 5.98 20.20 -2.52
N LEU A 102 6.34 20.51 -1.27
CA LEU A 102 5.95 21.75 -0.61
C LEU A 102 6.46 23.00 -1.38
N ALA A 103 7.69 22.95 -1.89
CA ALA A 103 8.23 24.04 -2.70
C ALA A 103 7.53 24.19 -4.06
N GLN A 104 6.95 23.13 -4.59
CA GLN A 104 6.09 23.21 -5.79
C GLN A 104 4.73 23.84 -5.48
N MET A 105 4.15 23.49 -4.32
CA MET A 105 2.81 23.93 -3.92
C MET A 105 2.82 25.36 -3.40
N TYR A 106 3.79 25.74 -2.56
CA TYR A 106 3.83 27.00 -1.82
C TYR A 106 4.99 27.90 -2.25
N PRO A 107 4.72 29.01 -2.97
CA PRO A 107 5.77 29.95 -3.41
C PRO A 107 6.62 30.51 -2.27
N HIS A 108 6.01 30.86 -1.11
CA HIS A 108 6.75 31.39 0.05
C HIS A 108 7.69 30.34 0.66
N PHE A 109 7.26 29.08 0.77
CA PHE A 109 8.10 27.97 1.21
C PHE A 109 9.31 27.81 0.27
N ARG A 110 9.05 27.84 -1.04
CA ARG A 110 10.11 27.76 -2.06
C ARG A 110 11.14 28.89 -1.92
N THR A 111 10.68 30.12 -1.67
CA THR A 111 11.55 31.27 -1.48
C THR A 111 12.47 31.11 -0.28
N SER A 112 12.01 30.46 0.80
CA SER A 112 12.81 30.16 1.98
C SER A 112 13.77 28.98 1.77
N LEU A 113 13.35 27.97 1.01
CA LEU A 113 14.12 26.73 0.82
C LEU A 113 15.29 26.90 -0.20
N ILE A 114 15.10 27.67 -1.28
CA ILE A 114 16.12 27.78 -2.34
C ILE A 114 17.47 28.34 -1.84
N PRO A 115 17.52 29.41 -1.04
CA PRO A 115 18.80 29.91 -0.51
C PRO A 115 19.54 28.90 0.35
N LEU A 116 18.81 28.11 1.15
CA LEU A 116 19.39 27.04 1.95
C LEU A 116 20.07 25.98 1.06
N LEU A 117 19.38 25.51 0.03
CA LEU A 117 19.92 24.50 -0.89
C LEU A 117 21.09 25.01 -1.73
N GLN A 118 21.15 26.32 -1.98
CA GLN A 118 22.28 26.96 -2.67
C GLN A 118 23.51 27.08 -1.78
N SER A 119 23.31 27.43 -0.49
CA SER A 119 24.41 27.60 0.47
C SER A 119 24.93 26.29 1.05
N ASN A 120 24.02 25.29 1.18
CA ASN A 120 24.33 23.94 1.69
C ASN A 120 23.61 22.86 0.86
N PRO A 121 24.16 22.44 -0.28
CA PRO A 121 23.58 21.37 -1.08
C PRO A 121 23.57 20.03 -0.38
N ASP A 122 24.48 19.81 0.57
CA ASP A 122 24.65 18.53 1.27
C ASP A 122 23.61 18.30 2.40
N VAL A 123 22.75 19.29 2.66
CA VAL A 123 21.68 19.16 3.68
C VAL A 123 20.79 17.93 3.47
N VAL A 124 20.65 17.46 2.24
CA VAL A 124 19.87 16.25 1.89
C VAL A 124 20.56 14.93 2.30
N HIS A 125 21.81 15.00 2.75
CA HIS A 125 22.62 13.88 3.25
C HIS A 125 22.91 13.99 4.76
N GLU A 126 22.42 15.04 5.42
CA GLU A 126 22.55 15.23 6.84
C GLU A 126 21.63 14.24 7.62
N SER A 127 21.70 14.27 8.95
CA SER A 127 20.82 13.44 9.79
C SER A 127 19.34 13.72 9.51
N LEU A 128 18.48 12.74 9.74
CA LEU A 128 17.01 12.92 9.59
C LEU A 128 16.50 14.11 10.40
N GLN A 129 17.08 14.35 11.58
CA GLN A 129 16.71 15.49 12.43
C GLN A 129 17.10 16.82 11.77
N ASP A 130 18.31 16.94 11.24
CA ASP A 130 18.78 18.15 10.56
C ASP A 130 18.01 18.38 9.24
N GLN A 131 17.75 17.32 8.49
CA GLN A 131 16.91 17.38 7.30
C GLN A 131 15.51 17.92 7.64
N MET A 132 14.83 17.37 8.62
CA MET A 132 13.49 17.84 8.99
C MET A 132 13.52 19.27 9.48
N GLN A 133 14.49 19.63 10.33
CA GLN A 133 14.63 20.97 10.87
C GLN A 133 14.87 22.01 9.77
N ARG A 134 15.76 21.73 8.84
CA ARG A 134 16.24 22.69 7.85
C ARG A 134 15.41 22.68 6.56
N LEU A 135 14.98 21.49 6.10
CA LEU A 135 14.23 21.38 4.84
C LEU A 135 12.72 21.60 5.02
N LEU A 136 12.15 21.34 6.22
CA LEU A 136 10.73 21.45 6.47
C LEU A 136 10.40 22.55 7.48
N ILE A 137 10.87 22.43 8.72
CA ILE A 137 10.41 23.28 9.83
C ILE A 137 10.72 24.75 9.59
N GLN A 138 11.98 25.07 9.37
CA GLN A 138 12.39 26.48 9.15
C GLN A 138 11.63 27.12 7.97
N PRO A 139 11.53 26.50 6.78
CA PRO A 139 10.75 27.06 5.67
C PRO A 139 9.26 27.12 5.93
N LEU A 140 8.66 26.14 6.65
CA LEU A 140 7.23 26.13 7.01
C LEU A 140 6.88 27.27 7.96
N LEU A 141 7.69 27.49 8.99
CA LEU A 141 7.52 28.60 9.94
C LEU A 141 7.68 29.94 9.24
N SER A 142 8.70 30.09 8.39
CA SER A 142 8.95 31.33 7.64
C SER A 142 7.81 31.68 6.68
N ALA A 143 7.14 30.67 6.12
CA ALA A 143 6.05 30.83 5.19
C ALA A 143 4.66 30.86 5.85
N ASP A 144 4.58 30.60 7.14
CA ASP A 144 3.34 30.52 7.96
C ASP A 144 2.25 29.62 7.34
N ILE A 145 2.63 28.43 6.91
CA ILE A 145 1.77 27.50 6.15
C ILE A 145 1.01 26.57 7.09
N SER A 146 -0.31 26.48 6.86
CA SER A 146 -1.16 25.43 7.43
C SER A 146 -1.40 24.36 6.35
N THR A 147 -0.99 23.11 6.62
CA THR A 147 -1.05 22.03 5.62
C THR A 147 -1.01 20.65 6.25
N LEU A 148 -1.30 19.64 5.44
CA LEU A 148 -1.29 18.25 5.84
C LEU A 148 -0.28 17.46 5.00
N ILE A 149 0.52 16.65 5.67
CA ILE A 149 1.54 15.77 5.08
C ILE A 149 1.12 14.32 5.29
N VAL A 150 1.19 13.51 4.25
CA VAL A 150 0.82 12.09 4.28
C VAL A 150 2.06 11.21 4.10
N ILE A 151 2.27 10.26 5.02
CA ILE A 151 3.31 9.22 4.91
C ILE A 151 2.61 7.87 4.97
N ASP A 152 2.54 7.18 3.82
CA ASP A 152 1.87 5.88 3.72
C ASP A 152 2.87 4.74 3.87
N VAL A 153 2.48 3.75 4.69
CA VAL A 153 3.17 2.47 4.88
C VAL A 153 4.61 2.64 5.39
N LEU A 154 4.74 3.36 6.48
CA LEU A 154 6.04 3.63 7.11
C LEU A 154 6.84 2.35 7.43
N ASP A 155 6.15 1.24 7.73
CA ASP A 155 6.74 -0.10 7.95
C ASP A 155 7.51 -0.67 6.75
N GLU A 156 7.45 -0.03 5.58
CA GLU A 156 8.21 -0.43 4.39
C GLU A 156 9.51 0.32 4.17
N CYS A 157 9.73 1.35 4.94
CA CYS A 157 11.02 2.01 4.94
C CYS A 157 12.05 1.18 5.73
N LYS A 158 13.29 1.19 5.24
CA LYS A 158 14.40 0.54 5.92
C LYS A 158 14.83 1.42 7.08
N ASP A 159 14.64 0.95 8.31
CA ASP A 159 15.22 1.55 9.50
C ASP A 159 16.47 0.75 9.89
N GLU A 160 17.51 1.43 10.34
CA GLU A 160 18.77 0.79 10.76
C GLU A 160 18.62 0.14 12.13
N ASP A 161 17.74 0.71 12.97
CA ASP A 161 17.46 0.19 14.30
C ASP A 161 16.13 -0.57 14.31
N PRO A 162 16.16 -1.90 14.57
CA PRO A 162 14.93 -2.69 14.65
C PRO A 162 14.10 -2.43 15.93
N GLU A 163 14.66 -1.74 16.92
CA GLU A 163 13.99 -1.48 18.21
C GLU A 163 13.36 -0.09 18.26
N GLU A 164 13.91 0.89 17.54
CA GLU A 164 13.47 2.27 17.59
C GLU A 164 13.36 2.91 16.20
N SER A 165 12.22 3.47 15.87
CA SER A 165 12.03 4.12 14.58
C SER A 165 12.65 5.53 14.55
N ALA A 166 13.73 5.68 13.80
CA ALA A 166 14.46 6.95 13.67
C ALA A 166 13.55 8.11 13.21
N ILE A 167 12.66 7.86 12.26
CA ILE A 167 11.75 8.90 11.78
C ILE A 167 10.71 9.31 12.83
N LEU A 168 10.21 8.35 13.65
CA LEU A 168 9.24 8.67 14.69
C LEU A 168 9.87 9.46 15.84
N LEU A 169 11.15 9.20 16.17
CA LEU A 169 11.90 10.02 17.10
C LEU A 169 12.00 11.47 16.62
N VAL A 170 12.33 11.66 15.35
CA VAL A 170 12.45 12.98 14.75
C VAL A 170 11.09 13.68 14.71
N LEU A 171 10.03 12.98 14.29
CA LEU A 171 8.67 13.54 14.31
C LEU A 171 8.25 13.95 15.73
N GLY A 172 8.48 13.10 16.72
CA GLY A 172 8.12 13.38 18.11
C GLY A 172 8.81 14.61 18.71
N LYS A 173 10.05 14.87 18.31
CA LYS A 173 10.80 16.04 18.76
C LYS A 173 10.34 17.33 18.07
N LEU A 174 10.04 17.26 16.77
CA LEU A 174 9.95 18.44 15.92
C LEU A 174 8.52 18.83 15.52
N VAL A 175 7.56 17.92 15.53
CA VAL A 175 6.15 18.24 15.24
C VAL A 175 5.58 19.36 16.15
N PRO A 176 5.90 19.42 17.45
CA PRO A 176 5.44 20.52 18.30
C PRO A 176 5.89 21.91 17.85
N GLU A 177 6.96 22.02 17.07
CA GLU A 177 7.45 23.31 16.57
C GLU A 177 6.58 23.88 15.44
N ILE A 178 5.78 23.03 14.76
CA ILE A 178 4.96 23.39 13.58
C ILE A 178 3.47 23.08 13.81
N PRO A 179 2.79 23.73 14.77
CA PRO A 179 1.42 23.38 15.19
C PRO A 179 0.36 23.53 14.07
N LYS A 180 0.67 24.26 12.99
CA LYS A 180 -0.21 24.40 11.82
C LYS A 180 -0.07 23.27 10.81
N VAL A 181 0.91 22.36 11.00
CA VAL A 181 1.17 21.24 10.11
C VAL A 181 0.74 19.94 10.76
N ARG A 182 0.03 19.11 10.01
CA ARG A 182 -0.48 17.83 10.48
C ARG A 182 0.13 16.68 9.67
N PHE A 183 0.29 15.55 10.34
CA PHE A 183 0.83 14.34 9.75
C PHE A 183 -0.19 13.20 9.80
N PHE A 184 -0.57 12.69 8.65
CA PHE A 184 -1.30 11.44 8.51
C PHE A 184 -0.31 10.33 8.17
N VAL A 185 -0.12 9.39 9.09
CA VAL A 185 0.85 8.30 8.95
C VAL A 185 0.12 6.96 8.96
N THR A 186 0.45 6.07 8.04
CA THR A 186 -0.06 4.70 8.06
C THR A 186 1.07 3.70 8.26
N SER A 187 0.84 2.63 9.02
CA SER A 187 1.80 1.54 9.20
C SER A 187 1.16 0.26 9.70
N ARG A 188 1.90 -0.85 9.67
CA ARG A 188 1.61 -2.04 10.47
C ARG A 188 1.95 -1.76 11.95
N PRO A 189 1.35 -2.51 12.90
CA PRO A 189 1.68 -2.41 14.32
C PRO A 189 2.99 -3.15 14.64
N GLU A 190 4.05 -2.93 13.88
CA GLU A 190 5.37 -3.49 14.19
C GLU A 190 5.89 -2.93 15.52
N ALA A 191 6.68 -3.71 16.26
CA ALA A 191 7.04 -3.39 17.65
C ALA A 191 7.70 -2.01 17.78
N HIS A 192 8.72 -1.72 16.94
CA HIS A 192 9.46 -0.44 16.96
C HIS A 192 8.56 0.76 16.58
N ILE A 193 7.62 0.58 15.63
CA ILE A 193 6.68 1.63 15.23
C ILE A 193 5.66 1.88 16.34
N SER A 194 5.08 0.80 16.89
CA SER A 194 4.13 0.89 18.00
C SER A 194 4.74 1.53 19.23
N SER A 195 6.00 1.20 19.55
CA SER A 195 6.76 1.82 20.62
C SER A 195 7.01 3.30 20.37
N GLY A 196 7.35 3.69 19.14
CA GLY A 196 7.57 5.08 18.76
C GLY A 196 6.31 5.95 18.94
N PHE A 197 5.16 5.50 18.44
CA PHE A 197 3.88 6.25 18.59
C PHE A 197 3.36 6.27 20.03
N ARG A 198 3.59 5.22 20.81
CA ARG A 198 3.19 5.15 22.22
C ARG A 198 4.23 5.73 23.18
N GLY A 199 5.41 6.02 22.70
CA GLY A 199 6.49 6.64 23.45
C GLY A 199 6.18 8.06 23.92
N SER A 200 6.92 8.54 24.91
CA SER A 200 6.70 9.83 25.56
C SER A 200 6.68 11.04 24.62
N LEU A 201 7.34 10.96 23.47
CA LEU A 201 7.43 12.06 22.50
C LEU A 201 6.17 12.23 21.66
N LEU A 202 5.50 11.13 21.28
CA LEU A 202 4.37 11.17 20.35
C LEU A 202 3.03 10.78 20.98
N LYS A 203 3.01 10.14 22.15
CA LYS A 203 1.80 9.61 22.78
C LYS A 203 0.67 10.64 22.89
N ASP A 204 0.99 11.83 23.39
CA ASP A 204 -0.01 12.88 23.61
C ASP A 204 -0.29 13.73 22.36
N SER A 205 0.56 13.58 21.33
CA SER A 205 0.45 14.28 20.07
C SER A 205 -0.14 13.40 18.94
N THR A 206 -0.55 12.15 19.24
CA THR A 206 -1.03 11.20 18.22
C THR A 206 -2.44 10.71 18.53
N LEU A 207 -3.32 10.85 17.55
CA LEU A 207 -4.59 10.15 17.50
C LEU A 207 -4.39 8.83 16.79
N VAL A 208 -4.72 7.71 17.44
CA VAL A 208 -4.53 6.36 16.93
C VAL A 208 -5.85 5.79 16.46
N PHE A 209 -5.91 5.30 15.23
CA PHE A 209 -7.04 4.54 14.70
C PHE A 209 -6.58 3.15 14.27
N ILE A 210 -7.21 2.11 14.84
CA ILE A 210 -6.83 0.71 14.63
C ILE A 210 -7.84 0.02 13.72
N LEU A 211 -7.46 -0.24 12.47
CA LEU A 211 -8.36 -0.80 11.46
C LEU A 211 -8.88 -2.21 11.78
N HIS A 212 -8.10 -3.03 12.44
CA HIS A 212 -8.50 -4.40 12.80
C HIS A 212 -9.34 -4.49 14.08
N GLU A 213 -9.53 -3.37 14.77
CA GLU A 213 -10.47 -3.25 15.91
C GLU A 213 -11.84 -2.67 15.50
N VAL A 214 -12.00 -2.28 14.24
CA VAL A 214 -13.31 -1.88 13.71
C VAL A 214 -14.27 -3.06 13.80
N GLU A 215 -15.51 -2.78 14.18
CA GLU A 215 -16.54 -3.82 14.33
C GLU A 215 -16.62 -4.72 13.08
N PRO A 216 -16.52 -6.05 13.23
CA PRO A 216 -16.46 -6.98 12.09
C PRO A 216 -17.63 -6.81 11.12
N ARG A 217 -18.83 -6.52 11.61
CA ARG A 217 -20.02 -6.29 10.78
C ARG A 217 -19.87 -5.11 9.82
N ILE A 218 -19.18 -4.06 10.23
CA ILE A 218 -18.92 -2.89 9.37
C ILE A 218 -17.99 -3.30 8.23
N ILE A 219 -16.92 -4.02 8.56
CA ILE A 219 -15.94 -4.49 7.58
C ILE A 219 -16.57 -5.49 6.61
N ASP A 220 -17.37 -6.43 7.12
CA ASP A 220 -18.07 -7.43 6.30
C ASP A 220 -19.08 -6.78 5.34
N ASN A 221 -19.80 -5.75 5.80
CA ASN A 221 -20.72 -4.98 4.94
C ASN A 221 -19.94 -4.26 3.82
N ASP A 222 -18.80 -3.67 4.13
CA ASP A 222 -17.93 -3.03 3.14
C ASP A 222 -17.43 -4.03 2.09
N ILE A 223 -16.94 -5.18 2.53
CA ILE A 223 -16.47 -6.27 1.66
C ILE A 223 -17.62 -6.83 0.82
N ARG A 224 -18.80 -7.02 1.41
CA ARG A 224 -20.00 -7.45 0.69
C ARG A 224 -20.39 -6.46 -0.39
N HIS A 225 -20.37 -5.15 -0.07
CA HIS A 225 -20.63 -4.11 -1.03
C HIS A 225 -19.61 -4.12 -2.17
N PHE A 226 -18.33 -4.27 -1.86
CA PHE A 226 -17.25 -4.39 -2.84
C PHE A 226 -17.49 -5.58 -3.79
N PHE A 227 -17.73 -6.78 -3.25
CA PHE A 227 -18.02 -7.96 -4.07
C PHE A 227 -19.25 -7.77 -4.95
N LYS A 228 -20.35 -7.28 -4.37
CA LYS A 228 -21.59 -7.06 -5.11
C LYS A 228 -21.36 -6.16 -6.32
N LEU A 229 -20.64 -5.05 -6.13
CA LEU A 229 -20.38 -4.10 -7.20
C LEU A 229 -19.40 -4.64 -8.25
N GLU A 230 -18.29 -5.19 -7.82
CA GLU A 230 -17.25 -5.66 -8.75
C GLU A 230 -17.68 -6.91 -9.53
N LEU A 231 -18.39 -7.84 -8.89
CA LEU A 231 -18.89 -9.05 -9.56
C LEU A 231 -20.03 -8.74 -10.52
N SER A 232 -20.91 -7.76 -10.23
CA SER A 232 -21.97 -7.36 -11.14
C SER A 232 -21.45 -6.76 -12.46
N ARG A 233 -20.20 -6.27 -12.47
CA ARG A 233 -19.53 -5.75 -13.67
C ARG A 233 -18.95 -6.84 -14.58
N LEU A 234 -18.85 -8.07 -14.07
CA LEU A 234 -18.28 -9.16 -14.85
C LEU A 234 -19.27 -9.68 -15.90
N PRO A 235 -18.80 -10.02 -17.12
CA PRO A 235 -19.68 -10.48 -18.18
C PRO A 235 -20.31 -11.84 -17.86
N HIS A 236 -21.64 -11.93 -17.90
CA HIS A 236 -22.43 -13.14 -17.61
C HIS A 236 -22.95 -13.78 -18.88
N ARG A 237 -22.11 -14.23 -19.77
CA ARG A 237 -22.61 -14.92 -20.97
C ARG A 237 -23.04 -16.34 -20.63
N GLY A 238 -24.35 -16.59 -20.63
CA GLY A 238 -24.94 -17.94 -20.64
C GLY A 238 -25.38 -18.52 -19.29
N CYS A 239 -25.49 -17.75 -18.23
CA CYS A 239 -26.18 -18.18 -17.01
C CYS A 239 -27.62 -17.66 -17.01
N SER A 240 -28.59 -18.57 -16.90
CA SER A 240 -30.00 -18.27 -16.71
C SER A 240 -30.33 -17.78 -15.29
N VAL A 241 -29.36 -17.28 -14.56
CA VAL A 241 -29.55 -16.80 -13.18
C VAL A 241 -29.76 -15.30 -13.25
N ASP A 242 -31.01 -14.87 -13.08
CA ASP A 242 -31.44 -13.46 -13.10
C ASP A 242 -30.74 -12.58 -12.05
N HIS A 243 -29.98 -13.18 -11.11
CA HIS A 243 -29.32 -12.49 -9.99
C HIS A 243 -27.90 -12.98 -9.76
N TRP A 244 -26.96 -12.50 -10.57
CA TRP A 244 -25.52 -12.70 -10.34
C TRP A 244 -24.87 -11.45 -9.73
N PRO A 245 -24.04 -11.58 -8.68
CA PRO A 245 -23.81 -12.74 -7.82
C PRO A 245 -25.05 -13.00 -6.92
N THR A 246 -25.28 -14.27 -6.52
CA THR A 246 -26.32 -14.59 -5.53
C THR A 246 -25.89 -14.16 -4.13
N ASP A 247 -26.87 -14.01 -3.21
CA ASP A 247 -26.57 -13.70 -1.81
C ASP A 247 -25.74 -14.80 -1.14
N GLU A 248 -25.96 -16.08 -1.51
CA GLU A 248 -25.17 -17.21 -1.03
C GLU A 248 -23.69 -17.12 -1.45
N HIS A 249 -23.44 -16.70 -2.68
CA HIS A 249 -22.09 -16.43 -3.17
C HIS A 249 -21.41 -15.32 -2.35
N LEU A 250 -22.13 -14.22 -2.11
CA LEU A 250 -21.62 -13.09 -1.34
C LEU A 250 -21.32 -13.49 0.11
N ASP A 251 -22.21 -14.27 0.75
CA ASP A 251 -22.02 -14.77 2.12
C ASP A 251 -20.81 -15.70 2.23
N SER A 252 -20.62 -16.58 1.24
CA SER A 252 -19.47 -17.46 1.20
C SER A 252 -18.16 -16.69 1.05
N LEU A 253 -18.14 -15.71 0.14
CA LEU A 253 -16.95 -14.89 -0.11
C LEU A 253 -16.61 -13.99 1.08
N CYS A 254 -17.60 -13.36 1.73
CA CYS A 254 -17.38 -12.54 2.93
C CYS A 254 -16.81 -13.37 4.09
N ARG A 255 -17.36 -14.56 4.36
CA ARG A 255 -16.82 -15.46 5.38
C ARG A 255 -15.36 -15.84 5.11
N ARG A 256 -14.99 -16.05 3.84
CA ARG A 256 -13.61 -16.38 3.44
C ARG A 256 -12.68 -15.17 3.51
N ALA A 257 -13.19 -14.00 3.18
CA ALA A 257 -12.43 -12.75 3.27
C ALA A 257 -12.07 -12.41 4.73
N ALA A 258 -12.90 -12.84 5.70
CA ALA A 258 -12.66 -12.68 7.14
C ALA A 258 -12.15 -11.29 7.54
N GLY A 259 -12.71 -10.23 6.94
CA GLY A 259 -12.34 -8.84 7.18
C GLY A 259 -11.16 -8.29 6.35
N PHE A 260 -10.53 -9.10 5.49
CA PHE A 260 -9.38 -8.69 4.68
C PHE A 260 -9.79 -8.33 3.25
N PHE A 261 -9.68 -7.04 2.91
CA PHE A 261 -9.93 -6.55 1.55
C PHE A 261 -9.00 -7.14 0.50
N VAL A 262 -7.77 -7.49 0.89
CA VAL A 262 -6.82 -8.14 -0.03
C VAL A 262 -7.39 -9.45 -0.61
N TYR A 263 -8.11 -10.25 0.20
CA TYR A 263 -8.80 -11.44 -0.28
C TYR A 263 -9.86 -11.08 -1.32
N ALA A 264 -10.66 -10.07 -1.04
CA ALA A 264 -11.73 -9.64 -1.94
C ALA A 264 -11.17 -9.16 -3.29
N VAL A 265 -10.11 -8.36 -3.27
CA VAL A 265 -9.44 -7.87 -4.49
C VAL A 265 -8.82 -9.02 -5.28
N ALA A 266 -8.08 -9.93 -4.62
CA ALA A 266 -7.49 -11.09 -5.29
C ALA A 266 -8.56 -11.99 -5.91
N THR A 267 -9.66 -12.24 -5.21
CA THR A 267 -10.81 -13.01 -5.71
C THR A 267 -11.41 -12.36 -6.97
N VAL A 268 -11.70 -11.07 -6.93
CA VAL A 268 -12.27 -10.36 -8.08
C VAL A 268 -11.32 -10.38 -9.27
N ASN A 269 -10.03 -10.13 -9.06
CA ASN A 269 -9.03 -10.20 -10.11
C ASN A 269 -8.93 -11.61 -10.71
N PHE A 270 -8.98 -12.64 -9.87
CA PHE A 270 -9.03 -14.03 -10.33
C PHE A 270 -10.24 -14.29 -11.22
N LEU A 271 -11.44 -13.79 -10.85
CA LEU A 271 -12.67 -13.97 -11.61
C LEU A 271 -12.72 -13.16 -12.92
N LYS A 272 -11.92 -12.10 -13.06
CA LYS A 272 -11.83 -11.25 -14.29
C LYS A 272 -11.12 -11.89 -15.47
N HIS A 273 -10.68 -13.13 -15.40
CA HIS A 273 -9.91 -13.78 -16.46
C HIS A 273 -10.68 -13.87 -17.79
N LYS A 274 -10.02 -13.50 -18.90
CA LYS A 274 -10.67 -13.30 -20.23
C LYS A 274 -11.29 -14.55 -20.86
N PHE A 275 -10.77 -15.76 -20.56
CA PHE A 275 -11.09 -17.00 -21.27
C PHE A 275 -11.95 -18.00 -20.49
N LYS A 276 -12.32 -17.70 -19.25
CA LYS A 276 -13.14 -18.58 -18.40
C LYS A 276 -14.36 -17.84 -17.88
N ARG A 277 -15.45 -18.57 -17.64
CA ARG A 277 -16.67 -17.99 -17.06
C ARG A 277 -16.42 -17.65 -15.58
N PRO A 278 -16.81 -16.45 -15.12
CA PRO A 278 -16.67 -16.09 -13.70
C PRO A 278 -17.37 -17.07 -12.75
N SER A 279 -18.54 -17.62 -13.16
CA SER A 279 -19.27 -18.64 -12.38
C SER A 279 -18.47 -19.90 -12.12
N ASP A 280 -17.82 -20.45 -13.17
CA ASP A 280 -17.06 -21.70 -13.05
C ASP A 280 -15.85 -21.52 -12.14
N ARG A 281 -15.21 -20.34 -12.20
CA ARG A 281 -14.08 -19.98 -11.32
C ARG A 281 -14.53 -19.72 -9.89
N LEU A 282 -15.71 -19.12 -9.70
CA LEU A 282 -16.26 -18.92 -8.38
C LEU A 282 -16.55 -20.27 -7.71
N ASP A 283 -17.08 -21.23 -8.47
CA ASP A 283 -17.29 -22.60 -7.99
C ASP A 283 -15.98 -23.25 -7.50
N VAL A 284 -14.87 -23.01 -8.18
CA VAL A 284 -13.55 -23.49 -7.72
C VAL A 284 -13.20 -22.89 -6.36
N ILE A 285 -13.35 -21.58 -6.20
CA ILE A 285 -13.07 -20.93 -4.90
C ILE A 285 -13.99 -21.44 -3.81
N VAL A 286 -15.29 -21.60 -4.08
CA VAL A 286 -16.30 -21.99 -3.08
C VAL A 286 -16.19 -23.47 -2.71
N LYS A 287 -15.84 -24.36 -3.65
CA LYS A 287 -15.76 -25.82 -3.44
C LYS A 287 -14.49 -26.26 -2.71
N TYR A 288 -13.38 -25.51 -2.81
CA TYR A 288 -12.20 -25.83 -2.02
C TYR A 288 -12.44 -25.46 -0.56
N PRO A 289 -12.56 -26.43 0.37
CA PRO A 289 -12.69 -26.13 1.78
C PRO A 289 -11.38 -25.47 2.22
N GLY A 290 -11.41 -24.17 2.49
CA GLY A 290 -10.37 -23.58 3.31
C GLY A 290 -10.29 -24.41 4.58
N ASN A 291 -9.09 -24.84 4.99
CA ASN A 291 -8.88 -25.68 6.16
C ASN A 291 -9.60 -25.08 7.38
N THR A 292 -10.79 -25.60 7.69
CA THR A 292 -11.63 -25.17 8.82
C THR A 292 -11.17 -25.77 10.15
N ALA A 293 -10.00 -26.42 10.19
CA ALA A 293 -9.58 -27.31 11.27
C ALA A 293 -8.55 -26.71 12.25
N HIS A 294 -8.53 -25.39 12.44
CA HIS A 294 -7.78 -24.84 13.57
C HIS A 294 -8.62 -23.81 14.31
N GLU A 295 -8.99 -24.14 15.55
CA GLU A 295 -9.47 -23.21 16.56
C GLU A 295 -8.32 -22.28 16.99
N GLY A 296 -8.01 -21.28 16.14
CA GLY A 296 -7.00 -20.27 16.36
C GLY A 296 -7.61 -18.86 16.32
N LYS A 297 -6.83 -17.86 16.77
CA LYS A 297 -7.20 -16.44 16.70
C LYS A 297 -7.68 -16.07 15.29
N ALA A 298 -8.61 -15.13 15.17
CA ALA A 298 -9.22 -14.69 13.90
C ALA A 298 -8.20 -14.36 12.81
N GLU A 299 -7.05 -13.83 13.19
CA GLU A 299 -5.92 -13.53 12.31
C GLU A 299 -5.37 -14.76 11.57
N LEU A 300 -5.16 -15.89 12.29
CA LEU A 300 -4.66 -17.13 11.67
C LEU A 300 -5.64 -17.70 10.64
N LYS A 301 -6.96 -17.60 10.92
CA LYS A 301 -8.00 -18.08 9.98
C LYS A 301 -8.01 -17.30 8.66
N SER A 302 -7.71 -16.01 8.71
CA SER A 302 -7.70 -15.13 7.54
C SER A 302 -6.52 -15.40 6.62
N TYR A 303 -5.33 -15.60 7.18
CA TYR A 303 -4.16 -15.98 6.38
C TYR A 303 -4.37 -17.35 5.73
N ASN A 304 -4.92 -18.34 6.43
CA ASN A 304 -5.24 -19.66 5.85
C ASN A 304 -6.19 -19.57 4.66
N SER A 305 -7.18 -18.67 4.70
CA SER A 305 -8.10 -18.46 3.56
C SER A 305 -7.41 -17.80 2.38
N LEU A 306 -6.52 -16.85 2.64
CA LEU A 306 -5.73 -16.16 1.62
C LEU A 306 -4.71 -17.11 0.98
N ASP A 307 -4.03 -17.92 1.79
CA ASP A 307 -3.09 -18.96 1.34
C ASP A 307 -3.80 -20.01 0.48
N SER A 308 -5.01 -20.41 0.87
CA SER A 308 -5.86 -21.32 0.08
C SER A 308 -6.26 -20.70 -1.26
N LEU A 309 -6.55 -19.40 -1.29
CA LEU A 309 -6.82 -18.67 -2.52
C LEU A 309 -5.58 -18.62 -3.42
N TYR A 310 -4.42 -18.26 -2.87
CA TYR A 310 -3.17 -18.24 -3.63
C TYR A 310 -2.82 -19.62 -4.18
N THR A 311 -2.97 -20.65 -3.35
CA THR A 311 -2.79 -22.05 -3.78
C THR A 311 -3.72 -22.40 -4.94
N SER A 312 -5.02 -22.04 -4.85
CA SER A 312 -5.99 -22.30 -5.93
C SER A 312 -5.63 -21.56 -7.21
N ILE A 313 -5.16 -20.31 -7.12
CA ILE A 313 -4.73 -19.51 -8.26
C ILE A 313 -3.51 -20.15 -8.93
N LEU A 314 -2.51 -20.53 -8.14
CA LEU A 314 -1.28 -21.16 -8.66
C LEU A 314 -1.59 -22.54 -9.25
N GLN A 315 -2.41 -23.36 -8.59
CA GLN A 315 -2.82 -24.65 -9.11
C GLN A 315 -3.58 -24.50 -10.43
N GLU A 316 -4.52 -23.57 -10.55
CA GLU A 316 -5.24 -23.35 -11.81
C GLU A 316 -4.32 -22.87 -12.94
N ALA A 317 -3.33 -22.05 -12.61
CA ALA A 317 -2.35 -21.56 -13.57
C ALA A 317 -1.41 -22.67 -14.08
N PHE A 318 -1.07 -23.65 -13.22
CA PHE A 318 0.03 -24.59 -13.45
C PHE A 318 -0.36 -26.07 -13.51
N LEU A 319 -1.58 -26.46 -13.10
CA LEU A 319 -2.05 -27.88 -13.13
C LEU A 319 -2.09 -28.52 -14.53
N LYS A 320 -1.73 -27.79 -15.58
CA LYS A 320 -1.72 -28.30 -16.96
C LYS A 320 -0.32 -28.65 -17.47
N ASN A 321 0.70 -28.51 -16.63
CA ASN A 321 2.10 -28.58 -17.06
C ASN A 321 2.79 -29.84 -16.51
N ASP A 322 3.77 -30.37 -17.26
CA ASP A 322 4.61 -31.48 -16.84
C ASP A 322 5.54 -31.07 -15.68
N ALA A 323 6.17 -32.06 -15.02
CA ALA A 323 7.00 -31.83 -13.84
C ALA A 323 8.22 -30.89 -14.08
N GLU A 324 8.72 -30.80 -15.31
CA GLU A 324 9.78 -29.85 -15.67
C GLU A 324 9.29 -28.41 -15.69
N ASP A 325 8.05 -28.20 -16.12
CA ASP A 325 7.39 -26.89 -16.10
C ASP A 325 7.16 -26.38 -14.67
N ASP A 326 6.84 -27.26 -13.69
CA ASP A 326 6.63 -26.86 -12.29
C ASP A 326 7.91 -26.26 -11.67
N THR A 327 9.07 -26.83 -11.96
CA THR A 327 10.36 -26.30 -11.48
C THR A 327 10.69 -24.95 -12.10
N MET A 328 10.43 -24.78 -13.38
CA MET A 328 10.62 -23.51 -14.09
C MET A 328 9.70 -22.42 -13.51
N VAL A 329 8.44 -22.73 -13.32
CA VAL A 329 7.45 -21.82 -12.73
C VAL A 329 7.88 -21.34 -11.33
N ARG A 330 8.29 -22.28 -10.47
CA ARG A 330 8.79 -21.95 -9.13
C ARG A 330 10.01 -21.04 -9.18
N SER A 331 10.93 -21.28 -10.11
CA SER A 331 12.13 -20.47 -10.29
C SER A 331 11.80 -19.05 -10.73
N VAL A 332 10.90 -18.89 -11.72
CA VAL A 332 10.44 -17.57 -12.19
C VAL A 332 9.71 -16.82 -11.09
N LEU A 333 8.79 -17.47 -10.36
CA LEU A 333 8.08 -16.88 -9.24
C LEU A 333 9.04 -16.43 -8.14
N SER A 334 10.00 -17.28 -7.79
CA SER A 334 11.02 -16.95 -6.78
C SER A 334 11.85 -15.74 -7.21
N ALA A 335 12.27 -15.68 -8.48
CA ALA A 335 13.01 -14.53 -8.99
C ALA A 335 12.21 -13.24 -8.91
N VAL A 336 10.92 -13.25 -9.27
CA VAL A 336 10.05 -12.07 -9.23
C VAL A 336 9.75 -11.65 -7.78
N VAL A 337 9.48 -12.60 -6.89
CA VAL A 337 9.05 -12.33 -5.51
C VAL A 337 10.21 -11.94 -4.59
N LEU A 338 11.40 -12.53 -4.82
CA LEU A 338 12.58 -12.29 -3.98
C LEU A 338 13.45 -11.15 -4.48
N ALA A 339 13.20 -10.63 -5.68
CA ALA A 339 13.94 -9.49 -6.21
C ALA A 339 13.76 -8.25 -5.31
N VAL A 340 14.87 -7.61 -4.96
CA VAL A 340 14.88 -6.35 -4.20
C VAL A 340 14.23 -5.23 -5.01
N ASN A 341 14.54 -5.19 -6.31
CA ASN A 341 13.89 -4.27 -7.26
C ASN A 341 13.07 -5.11 -8.26
N PRO A 342 11.89 -4.62 -8.69
CA PRO A 342 11.07 -5.31 -9.67
C PRO A 342 11.85 -5.59 -10.96
N LEU A 343 11.81 -6.84 -11.40
CA LEU A 343 12.50 -7.28 -12.62
C LEU A 343 11.56 -7.24 -13.82
N SER A 344 12.08 -6.85 -14.98
CA SER A 344 11.37 -7.01 -16.25
C SER A 344 11.32 -8.47 -16.66
N PRO A 345 10.29 -8.91 -17.44
CA PRO A 345 10.24 -10.27 -17.99
C PRO A 345 11.53 -10.65 -18.74
N SER A 346 12.11 -9.72 -19.49
CA SER A 346 13.39 -9.92 -20.17
C SER A 346 14.57 -10.12 -19.22
N ALA A 347 14.59 -9.42 -18.08
CA ALA A 347 15.62 -9.60 -17.06
C ALA A 347 15.47 -10.95 -16.37
N VAL A 348 14.23 -11.37 -16.07
CA VAL A 348 13.94 -12.69 -15.50
C VAL A 348 14.33 -13.80 -16.48
N ALA A 349 14.00 -13.68 -17.79
CA ALA A 349 14.38 -14.63 -18.81
C ALA A 349 15.89 -14.82 -18.89
N LYS A 350 16.64 -13.71 -18.90
CA LYS A 350 18.13 -13.76 -18.90
C LYS A 350 18.68 -14.41 -17.64
N LEU A 351 18.10 -14.11 -16.47
CA LEU A 351 18.52 -14.70 -15.19
C LEU A 351 18.31 -16.21 -15.17
N MET A 352 17.21 -16.68 -15.81
CA MET A 352 16.86 -18.10 -15.91
C MET A 352 17.54 -18.81 -17.07
N GLY A 353 18.26 -18.11 -17.94
CA GLY A 353 18.91 -18.68 -19.12
C GLY A 353 17.95 -19.01 -20.27
N PHE A 354 16.80 -18.35 -20.35
CA PHE A 354 15.85 -18.52 -21.46
C PHE A 354 16.29 -17.70 -22.67
N GLU A 355 16.06 -18.24 -23.86
CA GLU A 355 16.41 -17.60 -25.15
C GLU A 355 15.54 -16.35 -25.42
N CYS A 356 14.28 -16.35 -24.90
CA CYS A 356 13.34 -15.22 -25.04
C CYS A 356 12.45 -15.08 -23.80
N ASP A 357 11.80 -13.92 -23.67
CA ASP A 357 10.94 -13.58 -22.54
C ASP A 357 9.46 -14.00 -22.72
N VAL A 358 9.08 -14.53 -23.85
CA VAL A 358 7.70 -14.95 -24.18
C VAL A 358 7.16 -15.95 -23.15
N VAL A 359 8.00 -16.90 -22.73
CA VAL A 359 7.63 -17.92 -21.72
C VAL A 359 7.37 -17.25 -20.38
N VAL A 360 8.24 -16.32 -19.96
CA VAL A 360 8.08 -15.56 -18.71
C VAL A 360 6.83 -14.70 -18.74
N ILE A 361 6.59 -14.00 -19.85
CA ILE A 361 5.37 -13.16 -20.04
C ILE A 361 4.13 -14.03 -19.93
N SER A 362 4.04 -15.14 -20.67
CA SER A 362 2.87 -16.03 -20.63
C SER A 362 2.60 -16.57 -19.22
N LEU A 363 3.67 -16.93 -18.49
CA LEU A 363 3.57 -17.39 -17.12
C LEU A 363 3.07 -16.30 -16.18
N LEU A 364 3.61 -15.09 -16.25
CA LEU A 364 3.19 -13.96 -15.43
C LEU A 364 1.75 -13.52 -15.77
N GLU A 365 1.35 -13.59 -17.04
CA GLU A 365 -0.04 -13.34 -17.46
C GLU A 365 -1.02 -14.34 -16.85
N SER A 366 -0.64 -15.59 -16.65
CA SER A 366 -1.51 -16.61 -16.04
C SER A 366 -1.84 -16.32 -14.57
N ILE A 367 -1.01 -15.55 -13.89
CA ILE A 367 -1.13 -15.18 -12.46
C ILE A 367 -1.32 -13.68 -12.23
N GLN A 368 -1.79 -12.94 -13.25
CA GLN A 368 -2.09 -11.51 -13.14
C GLN A 368 -3.07 -11.14 -12.02
N SER A 369 -3.81 -12.09 -11.47
CA SER A 369 -4.67 -11.87 -10.31
C SER A 369 -3.91 -11.57 -9.02
N ILE A 370 -2.63 -11.95 -8.92
CA ILE A 370 -1.76 -11.80 -7.75
C ILE A 370 -0.47 -11.04 -8.04
N LEU A 371 -0.08 -10.92 -9.32
CA LEU A 371 1.05 -10.13 -9.77
C LEU A 371 0.60 -9.01 -10.70
N ALA A 372 1.18 -7.81 -10.53
CA ALA A 372 1.03 -6.70 -11.47
C ALA A 372 2.21 -6.69 -12.45
N LEU A 373 1.91 -6.51 -13.73
CA LEU A 373 2.87 -6.04 -14.71
C LEU A 373 2.71 -4.52 -14.81
N ARG A 374 3.78 -3.76 -14.65
CA ARG A 374 3.75 -2.31 -14.81
C ARG A 374 3.59 -1.95 -16.28
N ASP A 375 2.84 -0.88 -16.54
CA ASP A 375 2.70 -0.28 -17.87
C ASP A 375 3.91 0.62 -18.24
N ASP A 376 5.01 0.55 -17.47
CA ASP A 376 6.26 1.25 -17.78
C ASP A 376 7.05 0.53 -18.89
N VAL A 377 8.10 1.22 -19.39
CA VAL A 377 8.91 0.75 -20.54
C VAL A 377 9.50 -0.66 -20.33
N ASP A 378 9.69 -1.07 -19.08
CA ASP A 378 10.31 -2.34 -18.72
C ASP A 378 9.32 -3.44 -18.33
N HIS A 379 8.00 -3.16 -18.27
CA HIS A 379 6.95 -4.11 -17.87
C HIS A 379 7.28 -4.91 -16.62
N SER A 380 7.92 -4.28 -15.63
CA SER A 380 8.42 -4.98 -14.45
C SER A 380 7.29 -5.63 -13.64
N ALA A 381 7.52 -6.88 -13.22
CA ALA A 381 6.55 -7.65 -12.44
C ALA A 381 6.75 -7.44 -10.94
N HIS A 382 5.66 -7.24 -10.21
CA HIS A 382 5.68 -7.15 -8.75
C HIS A 382 4.40 -7.70 -8.13
N PRO A 383 4.44 -8.24 -6.91
CA PRO A 383 3.24 -8.69 -6.23
C PRO A 383 2.24 -7.55 -5.98
N PHE A 384 0.96 -7.77 -6.33
CA PHE A 384 -0.13 -6.85 -5.96
C PHE A 384 -0.33 -6.76 -4.46
N HIS A 385 -0.07 -7.88 -3.78
CA HIS A 385 -0.41 -8.07 -2.39
C HIS A 385 0.83 -8.41 -1.58
N LYS A 386 1.10 -7.65 -0.55
CA LYS A 386 2.23 -7.89 0.38
C LYS A 386 2.23 -9.25 1.07
N PRO A 387 1.09 -9.87 1.42
CA PRO A 387 1.09 -11.23 1.97
C PRO A 387 1.55 -12.31 0.97
N PHE A 388 1.52 -12.06 -0.34
CA PHE A 388 1.92 -13.07 -1.33
C PHE A 388 3.41 -13.44 -1.26
N PRO A 389 4.37 -12.51 -1.14
CA PRO A 389 5.77 -12.85 -0.88
C PRO A 389 5.97 -13.68 0.40
N ASP A 390 5.21 -13.40 1.45
CA ASP A 390 5.30 -14.15 2.71
C ASP A 390 4.79 -15.59 2.50
N PHE A 391 3.69 -15.76 1.76
CA PHE A 391 3.16 -17.08 1.37
C PHE A 391 4.13 -17.91 0.53
N ILE A 392 4.86 -17.30 -0.42
CA ILE A 392 5.83 -18.02 -1.28
C ILE A 392 7.09 -18.45 -0.51
N ARG A 393 7.44 -17.77 0.60
CA ARG A 393 8.61 -18.09 1.44
C ARG A 393 8.36 -19.23 2.42
N LEU A 394 7.10 -19.61 2.67
CA LEU A 394 6.71 -20.74 3.52
C LEU A 394 6.77 -22.05 2.73
#